data_fafbd92a19abeaced0f65604b20cd603
#
_entry.id   fafbd92a19abeaced0f65604b20cd603
#
_cell.length_a   1.000
_cell.length_b   1.000
_cell.length_c   1.000
_cell.angle_alpha   90.00
_cell.angle_beta   90.00
_cell.angle_gamma   90.00
#
_symmetry.space_group_name_H-M   'P 1'
#
loop_
_entity.id
_entity.type
_entity.pdbx_description
1 polymer ?
#
loop_
_entity_poly.entity_id
_entity_poly.type
_entity_poly.pdbx_seq_one_letter_code
_entity_poly.pdbx_strand_id
1 'polypeptide(L)'
;PVAVQDVLREVEELDTTYEVQLPATQNPKLVAKGVMHTVRLWAVSRETGEALYAAILQHQPKVILELGTSAGYSTLWLALAAKQYGGRVITIDCSHDKQAMARDFATRAGVIDSITYYESSVRDALNQLSELVGEEKIDAVFFDADKKNYAQYYQLLQPRLSRTHVILADDVVKYKDVMTDFISLFLGNAEYNTVINPVGHGVLVAISN
;
A
#
# COMPACT_ATOMS: atom_id res chain seq x y z
N PRO A 1 -5.32 9.46 22.03
CA PRO A 1 -5.20 8.03 21.98
C PRO A 1 -3.73 7.65 21.92
N VAL A 2 -3.32 6.85 22.87
CA VAL A 2 -1.97 6.29 23.07
C VAL A 2 -1.36 5.77 21.78
N ALA A 3 -2.09 5.65 20.81
CA ALA A 3 -2.00 4.44 20.10
C ALA A 3 -1.27 4.55 18.76
N VAL A 4 -1.41 5.61 18.03
CA VAL A 4 -0.88 5.60 16.64
C VAL A 4 0.63 5.54 16.61
N GLN A 5 1.32 6.39 17.36
CA GLN A 5 2.78 6.42 17.37
C GLN A 5 3.38 5.17 18.01
N ASP A 6 2.69 4.59 19.00
CA ASP A 6 3.14 3.35 19.63
C ASP A 6 2.95 2.16 18.68
N VAL A 7 1.82 2.10 17.95
CA VAL A 7 1.59 1.08 16.92
C VAL A 7 2.60 1.20 15.79
N LEU A 8 2.86 2.40 15.29
CA LEU A 8 3.86 2.60 14.23
C LEU A 8 5.25 2.15 14.69
N ARG A 9 5.65 2.51 15.92
CA ARG A 9 6.92 2.09 16.49
C ARG A 9 7.00 0.56 16.66
N GLU A 10 5.92 -0.08 17.10
CA GLU A 10 5.87 -1.54 17.21
C GLU A 10 6.10 -2.24 15.86
N VAL A 11 5.48 -1.75 14.77
CA VAL A 11 5.71 -2.32 13.44
C VAL A 11 7.16 -2.12 13.00
N GLU A 12 7.74 -0.94 13.26
CA GLU A 12 9.15 -0.65 12.98
C GLU A 12 10.10 -1.57 13.75
N GLU A 13 9.83 -1.80 15.04
CA GLU A 13 10.61 -2.72 15.87
C GLU A 13 10.51 -4.16 15.37
N LEU A 14 9.31 -4.61 14.99
CA LEU A 14 9.10 -5.94 14.43
C LEU A 14 9.81 -6.10 13.08
N ASP A 15 9.81 -5.08 12.22
CA ASP A 15 10.47 -5.14 10.92
C ASP A 15 12.01 -5.20 11.07
N THR A 16 12.60 -4.65 12.13
CA THR A 16 14.04 -4.74 12.38
C THR A 16 14.50 -6.17 12.64
N THR A 17 13.63 -7.05 13.11
CA THR A 17 13.96 -8.47 13.30
C THR A 17 14.01 -9.24 11.98
N TYR A 18 13.58 -8.64 10.89
CA TYR A 18 13.45 -9.20 9.54
C TYR A 18 12.53 -10.43 9.44
N GLU A 19 12.20 -11.07 10.56
CA GLU A 19 11.46 -12.34 10.58
C GLU A 19 10.51 -12.38 11.78
N VAL A 20 9.22 -12.41 11.50
CA VAL A 20 8.16 -12.56 12.50
C VAL A 20 7.61 -13.98 12.42
N GLN A 21 7.49 -14.63 13.58
CA GLN A 21 6.90 -15.96 13.69
C GLN A 21 5.39 -15.83 13.84
N LEU A 22 4.64 -16.41 12.89
CA LEU A 22 3.19 -16.44 12.92
C LEU A 22 2.67 -17.88 12.90
N PRO A 23 1.51 -18.15 13.50
CA PRO A 23 0.83 -19.43 13.30
C PRO A 23 0.49 -19.63 11.82
N ALA A 24 0.71 -20.84 11.31
CA ALA A 24 0.33 -21.18 9.95
C ALA A 24 -1.21 -21.29 9.86
N THR A 25 -1.86 -20.32 9.26
CA THR A 25 -3.34 -20.27 9.21
C THR A 25 -3.94 -20.85 7.93
N GLN A 26 -3.19 -20.90 6.84
CA GLN A 26 -3.68 -21.34 5.53
C GLN A 26 -3.63 -22.85 5.31
N ASN A 27 -2.87 -23.61 6.11
CA ASN A 27 -2.78 -25.04 5.99
C ASN A 27 -3.33 -25.74 7.25
N PRO A 28 -4.53 -26.35 7.20
CA PRO A 28 -5.15 -26.96 8.39
C PRO A 28 -4.28 -28.03 9.07
N LYS A 29 -3.43 -28.76 8.32
CA LYS A 29 -2.53 -29.77 8.88
C LYS A 29 -1.38 -29.15 9.68
N LEU A 30 -0.92 -27.97 9.27
CA LEU A 30 0.12 -27.22 9.98
C LEU A 30 -0.47 -26.49 11.19
N VAL A 31 -1.65 -25.88 11.04
CA VAL A 31 -2.40 -25.26 12.14
C VAL A 31 -2.66 -26.27 13.26
N ALA A 32 -3.15 -27.47 12.93
CA ALA A 32 -3.40 -28.53 13.91
C ALA A 32 -2.13 -29.00 14.65
N LYS A 33 -0.95 -28.78 14.08
CA LYS A 33 0.34 -29.10 14.70
C LYS A 33 0.97 -27.92 15.43
N GLY A 34 0.33 -26.75 15.45
CA GLY A 34 0.88 -25.53 16.03
C GLY A 34 2.17 -25.04 15.34
N VAL A 35 2.33 -25.35 14.05
CA VAL A 35 3.55 -24.96 13.31
C VAL A 35 3.55 -23.45 13.11
N MET A 36 4.64 -22.82 13.52
CA MET A 36 4.94 -21.42 13.22
C MET A 36 5.65 -21.31 11.89
N HIS A 37 5.40 -20.25 11.14
CA HIS A 37 6.18 -19.90 9.95
C HIS A 37 6.69 -18.47 10.04
N THR A 38 7.79 -18.22 9.37
CA THR A 38 8.46 -16.93 9.38
C THR A 38 7.96 -16.07 8.25
N VAL A 39 7.60 -14.83 8.54
CA VAL A 39 7.25 -13.80 7.54
C VAL A 39 8.14 -12.59 7.68
N ARG A 40 8.44 -11.97 6.55
CA ARG A 40 9.09 -10.64 6.49
C ARG A 40 8.03 -9.58 6.31
N LEU A 41 8.10 -8.53 7.12
CA LEU A 41 7.11 -7.46 7.06
C LEU A 41 7.31 -6.55 5.86
N TRP A 42 8.57 -6.30 5.47
CA TRP A 42 8.91 -5.39 4.37
C TRP A 42 8.23 -4.02 4.51
N ALA A 43 8.25 -3.48 5.71
CA ALA A 43 7.70 -2.16 5.95
C ALA A 43 8.48 -1.09 5.17
N VAL A 44 7.78 -0.10 4.66
CA VAL A 44 8.43 1.10 4.13
C VAL A 44 9.13 1.86 5.27
N SER A 45 10.12 2.71 4.97
CA SER A 45 10.73 3.52 6.01
C SER A 45 9.73 4.53 6.61
N ARG A 46 10.02 5.03 7.81
CA ARG A 46 9.21 6.09 8.43
C ARG A 46 9.10 7.32 7.55
N GLU A 47 10.20 7.73 6.93
CA GLU A 47 10.25 8.89 6.04
C GLU A 47 9.37 8.67 4.79
N THR A 48 9.35 7.43 4.26
CA THR A 48 8.40 7.05 3.20
C THR A 48 6.96 7.17 3.68
N GLY A 49 6.65 6.63 4.87
CA GLY A 49 5.32 6.74 5.47
C GLY A 49 4.86 8.19 5.66
N GLU A 50 5.74 9.06 6.17
CA GLU A 50 5.49 10.50 6.33
C GLU A 50 5.26 11.19 4.98
N ALA A 51 6.01 10.82 3.94
CA ALA A 51 5.83 11.36 2.60
C ALA A 51 4.47 10.93 1.98
N LEU A 52 4.07 9.66 2.17
CA LEU A 52 2.75 9.18 1.77
C LEU A 52 1.64 9.95 2.49
N TYR A 53 1.74 10.08 3.80
CA TYR A 53 0.79 10.83 4.63
C TYR A 53 0.63 12.28 4.14
N ALA A 54 1.75 12.97 3.90
CA ALA A 54 1.73 14.35 3.42
C ALA A 54 1.09 14.48 2.02
N ALA A 55 1.42 13.58 1.10
CA ALA A 55 0.83 13.56 -0.24
C ALA A 55 -0.69 13.33 -0.20
N ILE A 56 -1.17 12.38 0.61
CA ILE A 56 -2.59 12.10 0.76
C ILE A 56 -3.33 13.27 1.41
N LEU A 57 -2.78 13.92 2.43
CA LEU A 57 -3.39 15.10 3.03
C LEU A 57 -3.47 16.29 2.07
N GLN A 58 -2.44 16.48 1.25
CA GLN A 58 -2.40 17.56 0.27
C GLN A 58 -3.46 17.43 -0.81
N HIS A 59 -3.68 16.20 -1.31
CA HIS A 59 -4.56 15.94 -2.45
C HIS A 59 -5.95 15.46 -2.07
N GLN A 60 -6.15 14.98 -0.85
CA GLN A 60 -7.42 14.52 -0.28
C GLN A 60 -8.21 13.54 -1.18
N PRO A 61 -7.57 12.48 -1.72
CA PRO A 61 -8.23 11.49 -2.55
C PRO A 61 -9.32 10.75 -1.76
N LYS A 62 -10.51 10.60 -2.32
CA LYS A 62 -11.63 9.90 -1.67
C LYS A 62 -11.42 8.40 -1.63
N VAL A 63 -10.96 7.83 -2.72
CA VAL A 63 -10.67 6.40 -2.88
C VAL A 63 -9.19 6.22 -3.15
N ILE A 64 -8.50 5.61 -2.20
CA ILE A 64 -7.08 5.27 -2.27
C ILE A 64 -6.96 3.76 -2.46
N LEU A 65 -6.29 3.31 -3.51
CA LEU A 65 -5.98 1.90 -3.73
C LEU A 65 -4.51 1.64 -3.41
N GLU A 66 -4.25 0.69 -2.53
CA GLU A 66 -2.91 0.22 -2.19
C GLU A 66 -2.67 -1.18 -2.75
N LEU A 67 -1.58 -1.34 -3.48
CA LEU A 67 -1.12 -2.61 -4.03
C LEU A 67 0.06 -3.12 -3.21
N GLY A 68 -0.19 -4.07 -2.31
CA GLY A 68 0.76 -4.59 -1.34
C GLY A 68 0.48 -4.05 0.07
N THR A 69 -0.31 -4.78 0.86
CA THR A 69 -0.61 -4.44 2.26
C THR A 69 0.56 -4.80 3.17
N SER A 70 1.16 -5.97 2.94
CA SER A 70 2.06 -6.62 3.89
C SER A 70 1.51 -6.58 5.32
N ALA A 71 2.30 -6.17 6.31
CA ALA A 71 1.84 -5.99 7.69
C ALA A 71 1.11 -4.65 7.94
N GLY A 72 0.86 -3.85 6.90
CA GLY A 72 0.01 -2.68 6.97
C GLY A 72 0.68 -1.38 7.41
N TYR A 73 2.01 -1.28 7.42
CA TYR A 73 2.68 -0.07 7.86
C TYR A 73 2.35 1.13 6.97
N SER A 74 2.50 1.00 5.65
CA SER A 74 2.07 2.02 4.67
C SER A 74 0.57 2.27 4.73
N THR A 75 -0.22 1.19 4.88
CA THR A 75 -1.69 1.26 5.03
C THR A 75 -2.10 2.16 6.20
N LEU A 76 -1.38 2.07 7.34
CA LEU A 76 -1.62 2.95 8.49
C LEU A 76 -1.42 4.42 8.13
N TRP A 77 -0.32 4.78 7.47
CA TRP A 77 -0.05 6.16 7.06
C TRP A 77 -1.09 6.70 6.10
N LEU A 78 -1.48 5.90 5.09
CA LEU A 78 -2.53 6.26 4.14
C LEU A 78 -3.89 6.46 4.84
N ALA A 79 -4.28 5.53 5.72
CA ALA A 79 -5.55 5.58 6.43
C ALA A 79 -5.61 6.70 7.47
N LEU A 80 -4.51 6.99 8.16
CA LEU A 80 -4.41 8.12 9.08
C LEU A 80 -4.63 9.46 8.38
N ALA A 81 -4.09 9.62 7.18
CA ALA A 81 -4.33 10.81 6.37
C ALA A 81 -5.78 10.83 5.85
N ALA A 82 -6.25 9.74 5.25
CA ALA A 82 -7.58 9.62 4.66
C ALA A 82 -8.70 9.90 5.68
N LYS A 83 -8.56 9.40 6.90
CA LYS A 83 -9.53 9.60 7.98
C LYS A 83 -9.79 11.07 8.29
N GLN A 84 -8.83 11.96 8.10
CA GLN A 84 -8.97 13.38 8.45
C GLN A 84 -9.99 14.13 7.59
N TYR A 85 -10.27 13.63 6.38
CA TYR A 85 -11.22 14.28 5.45
C TYR A 85 -12.32 13.31 4.95
N GLY A 86 -12.40 12.10 5.53
CA GLY A 86 -13.41 11.10 5.19
C GLY A 86 -13.11 10.34 3.89
N GLY A 87 -11.84 10.20 3.53
CA GLY A 87 -11.36 9.28 2.49
C GLY A 87 -11.26 7.85 3.03
N ARG A 88 -11.04 6.88 2.12
CA ARG A 88 -10.88 5.46 2.46
C ARG A 88 -9.75 4.80 1.68
N VAL A 89 -9.20 3.76 2.26
CA VAL A 89 -8.15 2.92 1.65
C VAL A 89 -8.73 1.56 1.31
N ILE A 90 -8.48 1.09 0.10
CA ILE A 90 -8.67 -0.31 -0.28
C ILE A 90 -7.27 -0.88 -0.46
N THR A 91 -6.93 -1.93 0.28
CA THR A 91 -5.59 -2.51 0.24
C THR A 91 -5.64 -3.98 -0.15
N ILE A 92 -4.69 -4.40 -0.99
CA ILE A 92 -4.65 -5.74 -1.61
C ILE A 92 -3.36 -6.44 -1.21
N ASP A 93 -3.48 -7.67 -0.70
CA ASP A 93 -2.36 -8.59 -0.49
C ASP A 93 -2.82 -10.04 -0.58
N CYS A 94 -1.95 -10.94 -0.99
CA CYS A 94 -2.24 -12.36 -1.04
C CYS A 94 -1.95 -13.10 0.27
N SER A 95 -1.32 -12.43 1.25
CA SER A 95 -0.95 -13.05 2.52
C SER A 95 -2.01 -12.83 3.59
N HIS A 96 -2.78 -13.86 3.86
CA HIS A 96 -3.78 -13.88 4.94
C HIS A 96 -3.19 -13.46 6.29
N ASP A 97 -2.05 -14.04 6.67
CA ASP A 97 -1.45 -13.82 7.98
C ASP A 97 -0.95 -12.38 8.14
N LYS A 98 -0.36 -11.80 7.09
CA LYS A 98 0.06 -10.40 7.10
C LYS A 98 -1.13 -9.45 7.15
N GLN A 99 -2.19 -9.72 6.38
CA GLN A 99 -3.41 -8.91 6.47
C GLN A 99 -4.08 -9.02 7.83
N ALA A 100 -4.00 -10.17 8.52
CA ALA A 100 -4.49 -10.29 9.89
C ALA A 100 -3.71 -9.39 10.87
N MET A 101 -2.38 -9.33 10.74
CA MET A 101 -1.54 -8.37 11.49
C MET A 101 -1.92 -6.93 11.17
N ALA A 102 -2.05 -6.58 9.89
CA ALA A 102 -2.43 -5.24 9.45
C ALA A 102 -3.77 -4.79 10.03
N ARG A 103 -4.75 -5.69 10.10
CA ARG A 103 -6.06 -5.42 10.74
C ARG A 103 -5.94 -5.17 12.24
N ASP A 104 -5.11 -5.93 12.95
CA ASP A 104 -4.87 -5.71 14.38
C ASP A 104 -4.23 -4.33 14.61
N PHE A 105 -3.17 -4.00 13.90
CA PHE A 105 -2.53 -2.69 13.96
C PHE A 105 -3.50 -1.55 13.64
N ALA A 106 -4.30 -1.68 12.58
CA ALA A 106 -5.29 -0.67 12.19
C ALA A 106 -6.39 -0.48 13.24
N THR A 107 -6.82 -1.57 13.89
CA THR A 107 -7.79 -1.54 14.97
C THR A 107 -7.23 -0.77 16.17
N ARG A 108 -6.03 -1.08 16.60
CA ARG A 108 -5.36 -0.43 17.72
C ARG A 108 -5.01 1.03 17.42
N ALA A 109 -4.68 1.34 16.17
CA ALA A 109 -4.46 2.71 15.70
C ALA A 109 -5.76 3.50 15.50
N GLY A 110 -6.94 2.84 15.59
CA GLY A 110 -8.25 3.46 15.45
C GLY A 110 -8.58 3.92 14.03
N VAL A 111 -8.02 3.26 12.99
CA VAL A 111 -8.25 3.60 11.58
C VAL A 111 -8.92 2.48 10.78
N ILE A 112 -9.27 1.37 11.43
CA ILE A 112 -9.82 0.16 10.77
C ILE A 112 -11.05 0.47 9.91
N ASP A 113 -11.92 1.37 10.36
CA ASP A 113 -13.17 1.75 9.68
C ASP A 113 -12.91 2.50 8.35
N SER A 114 -11.69 3.00 8.13
CA SER A 114 -11.28 3.68 6.89
C SER A 114 -10.60 2.73 5.91
N ILE A 115 -10.50 1.43 6.22
CA ILE A 115 -9.72 0.47 5.42
C ILE A 115 -10.60 -0.71 5.00
N THR A 116 -10.57 -1.02 3.71
CA THR A 116 -11.12 -2.26 3.15
C THR A 116 -9.95 -3.15 2.72
N TYR A 117 -9.88 -4.34 3.28
CA TYR A 117 -8.84 -5.32 2.95
C TYR A 117 -9.36 -6.33 1.93
N TYR A 118 -8.59 -6.57 0.88
CA TYR A 118 -8.91 -7.54 -0.15
C TYR A 118 -7.79 -8.59 -0.24
N GLU A 119 -8.12 -9.84 0.10
CA GLU A 119 -7.17 -10.95 0.07
C GLU A 119 -7.14 -11.57 -1.32
N SER A 120 -6.16 -11.19 -2.12
CA SER A 120 -5.97 -11.67 -3.49
C SER A 120 -4.57 -11.35 -3.99
N SER A 121 -4.13 -11.99 -5.08
CA SER A 121 -3.01 -11.44 -5.84
C SER A 121 -3.42 -10.10 -6.44
N VAL A 122 -2.46 -9.17 -6.57
CA VAL A 122 -2.73 -7.85 -7.18
C VAL A 122 -3.30 -8.01 -8.59
N ARG A 123 -2.75 -8.91 -9.39
CA ARG A 123 -3.22 -9.17 -10.76
C ARG A 123 -4.68 -9.60 -10.80
N ASP A 124 -5.07 -10.56 -9.95
CA ASP A 124 -6.45 -11.08 -9.95
C ASP A 124 -7.43 -10.03 -9.44
N ALA A 125 -7.05 -9.29 -8.41
CA ALA A 125 -7.83 -8.18 -7.89
C ALA A 125 -8.06 -7.08 -8.96
N LEU A 126 -7.02 -6.71 -9.70
CA LEU A 126 -7.15 -5.70 -10.76
C LEU A 126 -7.99 -6.17 -11.96
N ASN A 127 -8.03 -7.47 -12.25
CA ASN A 127 -8.92 -8.04 -13.24
C ASN A 127 -10.40 -8.02 -12.81
N GLN A 128 -10.66 -7.91 -11.50
CA GLN A 128 -11.99 -7.82 -10.89
C GLN A 128 -12.23 -6.45 -10.23
N LEU A 129 -11.65 -5.40 -10.79
CA LEU A 129 -11.60 -4.08 -10.17
C LEU A 129 -12.99 -3.48 -9.86
N SER A 130 -14.00 -3.81 -10.66
CA SER A 130 -15.41 -3.41 -10.40
C SER A 130 -15.98 -4.02 -9.12
N GLU A 131 -15.51 -5.18 -8.68
CA GLU A 131 -15.93 -5.78 -7.42
C GLU A 131 -15.32 -5.03 -6.23
N LEU A 132 -14.11 -4.48 -6.40
CA LEU A 132 -13.39 -3.73 -5.38
C LEU A 132 -13.93 -2.32 -5.15
N VAL A 133 -14.17 -1.59 -6.23
CA VAL A 133 -14.51 -0.16 -6.19
C VAL A 133 -15.94 0.16 -6.66
N GLY A 134 -16.72 -0.84 -7.11
CA GLY A 134 -18.05 -0.60 -7.69
C GLY A 134 -17.97 0.35 -8.88
N GLU A 135 -18.84 1.35 -8.89
CA GLU A 135 -18.87 2.41 -9.91
C GLU A 135 -17.92 3.59 -9.60
N GLU A 136 -17.31 3.62 -8.43
CA GLU A 136 -16.43 4.70 -8.03
C GLU A 136 -15.14 4.73 -8.84
N LYS A 137 -14.54 5.91 -8.93
CA LYS A 137 -13.22 6.11 -9.52
C LYS A 137 -12.16 6.08 -8.41
N ILE A 138 -10.94 5.72 -8.79
CA ILE A 138 -9.79 5.69 -7.91
C ILE A 138 -9.07 7.03 -8.03
N ASP A 139 -8.90 7.73 -6.91
CA ASP A 139 -8.29 9.06 -6.88
C ASP A 139 -6.81 9.02 -6.53
N ALA A 140 -6.35 7.94 -5.86
CA ALA A 140 -4.94 7.72 -5.63
C ALA A 140 -4.61 6.23 -5.67
N VAL A 141 -3.40 5.90 -6.14
CA VAL A 141 -2.87 4.53 -6.12
C VAL A 141 -1.48 4.56 -5.49
N PHE A 142 -1.25 3.69 -4.52
CA PHE A 142 0.08 3.42 -3.98
C PHE A 142 0.55 2.03 -4.44
N PHE A 143 1.68 2.01 -5.13
CA PHE A 143 2.31 0.80 -5.66
C PHE A 143 3.44 0.36 -4.73
N ASP A 144 3.26 -0.77 -4.04
CA ASP A 144 4.30 -1.42 -3.23
C ASP A 144 4.18 -2.97 -3.25
N ALA A 145 3.99 -3.53 -4.42
CA ALA A 145 3.89 -4.96 -4.65
C ALA A 145 5.06 -5.49 -5.51
N ASP A 146 4.78 -6.38 -6.47
CA ASP A 146 5.78 -6.93 -7.39
C ASP A 146 6.21 -5.89 -8.44
N LYS A 147 7.41 -5.34 -8.24
CA LYS A 147 7.99 -4.24 -9.01
C LYS A 147 8.01 -4.47 -10.54
N LYS A 148 8.18 -5.72 -10.98
CA LYS A 148 8.22 -6.08 -12.42
C LYS A 148 6.89 -5.84 -13.14
N ASN A 149 5.80 -5.82 -12.39
CA ASN A 149 4.46 -5.76 -12.95
C ASN A 149 3.81 -4.37 -12.83
N TYR A 150 4.49 -3.36 -12.27
CA TYR A 150 3.91 -2.03 -12.04
C TYR A 150 3.33 -1.39 -13.30
N ALA A 151 4.05 -1.45 -14.43
CA ALA A 151 3.55 -0.91 -15.71
C ALA A 151 2.26 -1.60 -16.15
N GLN A 152 2.17 -2.94 -16.01
CA GLN A 152 0.95 -3.69 -16.34
C GLN A 152 -0.19 -3.37 -15.36
N TYR A 153 0.12 -3.26 -14.07
CA TYR A 153 -0.89 -2.88 -13.06
C TYR A 153 -1.47 -1.49 -13.35
N TYR A 154 -0.62 -0.54 -13.70
CA TYR A 154 -1.05 0.79 -14.09
C TYR A 154 -1.99 0.75 -15.32
N GLN A 155 -1.67 -0.03 -16.36
CA GLN A 155 -2.53 -0.19 -17.54
C GLN A 155 -3.91 -0.74 -17.20
N LEU A 156 -4.01 -1.70 -16.27
CA LEU A 156 -5.28 -2.24 -15.80
C LEU A 156 -6.09 -1.21 -14.99
N LEU A 157 -5.41 -0.30 -14.31
CA LEU A 157 -6.03 0.74 -13.47
C LEU A 157 -6.52 1.95 -14.25
N GLN A 158 -5.87 2.31 -15.36
CA GLN A 158 -6.15 3.52 -16.14
C GLN A 158 -7.66 3.78 -16.40
N PRO A 159 -8.47 2.79 -16.82
CA PRO A 159 -9.90 3.02 -17.10
C PRO A 159 -10.71 3.40 -15.87
N ARG A 160 -10.19 3.16 -14.67
CA ARG A 160 -10.86 3.38 -13.39
C ARG A 160 -10.29 4.56 -12.59
N LEU A 161 -9.22 5.18 -13.06
CA LEU A 161 -8.68 6.39 -12.45
C LEU A 161 -9.65 7.56 -12.64
N SER A 162 -9.75 8.42 -11.64
CA SER A 162 -10.43 9.71 -11.77
C SER A 162 -9.63 10.65 -12.67
N ARG A 163 -10.29 11.68 -13.18
CA ARG A 163 -9.63 12.66 -14.06
C ARG A 163 -8.42 13.30 -13.36
N THR A 164 -8.60 13.67 -12.11
CA THR A 164 -7.51 14.15 -11.26
C THR A 164 -7.14 13.05 -10.27
N HIS A 165 -5.94 12.50 -10.40
CA HIS A 165 -5.49 11.39 -9.56
C HIS A 165 -4.01 11.50 -9.21
N VAL A 166 -3.62 10.78 -8.18
CA VAL A 166 -2.24 10.72 -7.68
C VAL A 166 -1.71 9.30 -7.78
N ILE A 167 -0.55 9.14 -8.38
CA ILE A 167 0.20 7.89 -8.40
C ILE A 167 1.39 8.02 -7.46
N LEU A 168 1.48 7.09 -6.53
CA LEU A 168 2.56 6.94 -5.56
C LEU A 168 3.21 5.58 -5.79
N ALA A 169 4.54 5.49 -5.78
CA ALA A 169 5.23 4.22 -5.92
C ALA A 169 6.53 4.22 -5.10
N ASP A 170 6.70 3.18 -4.27
CA ASP A 170 7.95 2.99 -3.52
C ASP A 170 9.02 2.27 -4.33
N ASP A 171 10.24 2.32 -3.82
CA ASP A 171 11.42 1.61 -4.33
C ASP A 171 11.92 2.07 -5.72
N VAL A 172 11.46 3.20 -6.25
CA VAL A 172 11.77 3.63 -7.63
C VAL A 172 13.24 3.99 -7.88
N VAL A 173 14.01 4.25 -6.81
CA VAL A 173 15.46 4.46 -6.92
C VAL A 173 16.20 3.14 -6.80
N LYS A 174 15.85 2.32 -5.80
CA LYS A 174 16.49 1.03 -5.52
C LYS A 174 16.31 0.02 -6.65
N TYR A 175 15.12 -0.04 -7.23
CA TYR A 175 14.77 -0.98 -8.30
C TYR A 175 14.58 -0.27 -9.65
N LYS A 176 15.27 0.85 -9.88
CA LYS A 176 15.17 1.67 -11.08
C LYS A 176 15.23 0.86 -12.37
N ASP A 177 16.17 -0.07 -12.47
CA ASP A 177 16.38 -0.85 -13.69
C ASP A 177 15.19 -1.78 -14.00
N VAL A 178 14.55 -2.32 -12.96
CA VAL A 178 13.36 -3.18 -13.08
C VAL A 178 12.11 -2.37 -13.39
N MET A 179 12.06 -1.11 -12.93
CA MET A 179 10.90 -0.24 -12.99
C MET A 179 10.99 0.82 -14.11
N THR A 180 11.98 0.72 -15.00
CA THR A 180 12.21 1.72 -16.06
C THR A 180 10.95 2.01 -16.86
N ASP A 181 10.24 0.97 -17.30
CA ASP A 181 9.01 1.11 -18.11
C ASP A 181 7.91 1.84 -17.32
N PHE A 182 7.75 1.52 -16.03
CA PHE A 182 6.78 2.18 -15.17
C PHE A 182 7.15 3.65 -14.92
N ILE A 183 8.39 3.94 -14.56
CA ILE A 183 8.85 5.30 -14.27
C ILE A 183 8.70 6.20 -15.51
N SER A 184 8.96 5.68 -16.71
CA SER A 184 8.86 6.42 -17.97
C SER A 184 7.42 6.81 -18.34
N LEU A 185 6.41 6.18 -17.76
CA LEU A 185 5.00 6.57 -17.95
C LEU A 185 4.72 7.97 -17.38
N PHE A 186 5.46 8.38 -16.38
CA PHE A 186 5.21 9.61 -15.61
C PHE A 186 6.33 10.64 -15.75
N LEU A 187 7.59 10.20 -15.69
CA LEU A 187 8.72 11.12 -15.72
C LEU A 187 8.91 11.71 -17.13
N GLY A 188 8.76 13.03 -17.23
CA GLY A 188 8.82 13.75 -18.51
C GLY A 188 7.51 13.69 -19.32
N ASN A 189 6.45 13.09 -18.81
CA ASN A 189 5.14 13.09 -19.43
C ASN A 189 4.38 14.37 -19.06
N ALA A 190 3.95 15.15 -20.07
CA ALA A 190 3.26 16.42 -19.87
C ALA A 190 1.87 16.28 -19.21
N GLU A 191 1.31 15.07 -19.18
CA GLU A 191 0.03 14.81 -18.49
C GLU A 191 0.20 14.72 -16.96
N TYR A 192 1.45 14.65 -16.47
CA TYR A 192 1.76 14.50 -15.04
C TYR A 192 2.77 15.53 -14.56
N ASN A 193 2.51 16.04 -13.37
CA ASN A 193 3.55 16.70 -12.57
C ASN A 193 4.21 15.62 -11.69
N THR A 194 5.44 15.22 -12.02
CA THR A 194 6.12 14.07 -11.41
C THR A 194 7.37 14.50 -10.66
N VAL A 195 7.48 14.04 -9.42
CA VAL A 195 8.66 14.19 -8.56
C VAL A 195 9.08 12.84 -8.02
N ILE A 196 10.39 12.60 -7.92
CA ILE A 196 10.95 11.47 -7.16
C ILE A 196 11.54 12.04 -5.87
N ASN A 197 10.89 11.71 -4.75
CA ASN A 197 11.40 12.02 -3.43
C ASN A 197 12.45 10.96 -3.04
N PRO A 198 13.68 11.35 -2.66
CA PRO A 198 14.76 10.41 -2.39
C PRO A 198 14.66 9.69 -1.03
N VAL A 199 13.57 9.89 -0.26
CA VAL A 199 13.38 9.23 1.04
C VAL A 199 13.28 7.71 0.89
N GLY A 200 13.75 6.98 1.89
CA GLY A 200 13.76 5.53 1.86
C GLY A 200 14.50 4.97 0.64
N HIS A 201 13.83 4.20 -0.16
CA HIS A 201 14.36 3.66 -1.42
C HIS A 201 13.92 4.46 -2.67
N GLY A 202 13.38 5.64 -2.47
CA GLY A 202 12.85 6.52 -3.51
C GLY A 202 11.35 6.36 -3.73
N VAL A 203 10.59 7.45 -3.52
CA VAL A 203 9.14 7.49 -3.74
C VAL A 203 8.82 8.35 -4.94
N LEU A 204 8.21 7.78 -5.97
CA LEU A 204 7.62 8.53 -7.08
C LEU A 204 6.28 9.09 -6.65
N VAL A 205 6.06 10.37 -6.92
CA VAL A 205 4.78 11.07 -6.77
C VAL A 205 4.46 11.68 -8.12
N ALA A 206 3.41 11.21 -8.79
CA ALA A 206 2.93 11.75 -10.05
C ALA A 206 1.46 12.18 -9.91
N ILE A 207 1.20 13.44 -10.23
CA ILE A 207 -0.12 14.07 -10.12
C ILE A 207 -0.59 14.37 -11.54
N SER A 208 -1.78 13.88 -11.90
CA SER A 208 -2.38 14.18 -13.21
C SER A 208 -2.76 15.66 -13.29
N ASN A 209 -2.52 16.27 -14.46
CA ASN A 209 -2.86 17.66 -14.75
C ASN A 209 -4.35 17.88 -15.03
#